data_848618e8bcdac18515f74b0080409a0e
#
_entry.id   848618e8bcdac18515f74b0080409a0e
#
_cell.length_a   1.000
_cell.length_b   1.000
_cell.length_c   1.000
_cell.angle_alpha   90.00
_cell.angle_beta   90.00
_cell.angle_gamma   90.00
#
_symmetry.space_group_name_H-M   'P 1'
#
loop_
_entity.id
_entity.type
_entity.pdbx_description
1 polymer ?
#
loop_
_entity_poly.entity_id
_entity_poly.type
_entity_poly.pdbx_seq_one_letter_code
_entity_poly.pdbx_strand_id
1 'polypeptide(L)'
;MNKRTAATAAAYAVGLALIAVGLRGVVEEVPVGQWAKWFAGAAVLHDAVLVPAVLAAGALTGLVPAGQRRVVRAALVIGGCVSLVALPAVLGYGRRADEPSRLPLPYGRNLAIVLAAVAAAAACALAVRAVTARRAPRQGGATRAPRTSRKDERE
;
A
#
# COMPACT_ATOMS: atom_id res chain seq x y z
N MET A 1 42.57 5.82 3.60
CA MET A 1 41.20 5.46 3.18
C MET A 1 40.54 4.75 4.35
N ASN A 2 39.41 5.28 4.85
CA ASN A 2 38.76 4.72 6.04
C ASN A 2 38.15 3.34 5.68
N LYS A 3 38.25 2.34 6.57
CA LYS A 3 37.74 0.97 6.34
C LYS A 3 36.26 0.97 5.89
N ARG A 4 35.46 1.90 6.39
CA ARG A 4 34.04 2.07 5.98
C ARG A 4 33.90 2.51 4.52
N THR A 5 34.72 3.47 4.06
CA THR A 5 34.72 3.94 2.67
C THR A 5 35.12 2.83 1.70
N ALA A 6 36.13 2.02 2.06
CA ALA A 6 36.55 0.88 1.25
C ALA A 6 35.46 -0.20 1.16
N ALA A 7 34.79 -0.52 2.28
CA ALA A 7 33.68 -1.50 2.28
C ALA A 7 32.49 -1.01 1.44
N THR A 8 32.14 0.28 1.53
CA THR A 8 31.07 0.87 0.72
C THR A 8 31.43 0.85 -0.77
N ALA A 9 32.67 1.22 -1.13
CA ALA A 9 33.11 1.16 -2.53
C ALA A 9 33.11 -0.27 -3.09
N ALA A 10 33.54 -1.25 -2.28
CA ALA A 10 33.48 -2.66 -2.68
C ALA A 10 32.02 -3.13 -2.88
N ALA A 11 31.09 -2.74 -2.00
CA ALA A 11 29.69 -3.08 -2.15
C ALA A 11 29.07 -2.50 -3.44
N TYR A 12 29.39 -1.24 -3.77
CA TYR A 12 28.95 -0.64 -5.03
C TYR A 12 29.56 -1.35 -6.25
N ALA A 13 30.85 -1.67 -6.20
CA ALA A 13 31.51 -2.39 -7.31
C ALA A 13 30.87 -3.77 -7.55
N VAL A 14 30.61 -4.53 -6.49
CA VAL A 14 29.91 -5.82 -6.59
C VAL A 14 28.49 -5.64 -7.11
N GLY A 15 27.74 -4.66 -6.62
CA GLY A 15 26.38 -4.35 -7.09
C GLY A 15 26.35 -4.00 -8.58
N LEU A 16 27.25 -3.14 -9.04
CA LEU A 16 27.39 -2.78 -10.44
C LEU A 16 27.78 -3.97 -11.33
N ALA A 17 28.69 -4.84 -10.85
CA ALA A 17 29.08 -6.05 -11.57
C ALA A 17 27.87 -7.01 -11.74
N LEU A 18 27.08 -7.21 -10.68
CA LEU A 18 25.87 -8.02 -10.74
C LEU A 18 24.82 -7.44 -11.71
N ILE A 19 24.62 -6.12 -11.68
CA ILE A 19 23.74 -5.43 -12.63
C ILE A 19 24.22 -5.61 -14.07
N ALA A 20 25.54 -5.48 -14.33
CA ALA A 20 26.12 -5.65 -15.65
C ALA A 20 25.93 -7.07 -16.17
N VAL A 21 26.13 -8.09 -15.33
CA VAL A 21 25.89 -9.50 -15.67
C VAL A 21 24.41 -9.75 -15.98
N GLY A 22 23.51 -9.25 -15.14
CA GLY A 22 22.07 -9.39 -15.36
C GLY A 22 21.61 -8.69 -16.65
N LEU A 23 22.10 -7.47 -16.90
CA LEU A 23 21.76 -6.71 -18.10
C LEU A 23 22.27 -7.40 -19.38
N ARG A 24 23.47 -7.99 -19.33
CA ARG A 24 24.01 -8.78 -20.42
C ARG A 24 23.07 -9.94 -20.78
N GLY A 25 22.60 -10.72 -19.81
CA GLY A 25 21.64 -11.80 -20.03
C GLY A 25 20.34 -11.30 -20.67
N VAL A 26 19.81 -10.15 -20.21
CA VAL A 26 18.62 -9.54 -20.82
C VAL A 26 18.84 -9.18 -22.28
N VAL A 27 20.00 -8.59 -22.63
CA VAL A 27 20.32 -8.19 -24.02
C VAL A 27 20.53 -9.40 -24.93
N GLU A 28 21.11 -10.50 -24.43
CA GLU A 28 21.37 -11.68 -25.18
C GLU A 28 20.13 -12.56 -25.40
N GLU A 29 19.22 -12.62 -24.43
CA GLU A 29 18.10 -13.58 -24.45
C GLU A 29 16.75 -12.94 -24.78
N VAL A 30 16.61 -11.62 -24.63
CA VAL A 30 15.32 -10.91 -24.81
C VAL A 30 15.42 -9.91 -25.97
N PRO A 31 14.44 -9.89 -26.89
CA PRO A 31 14.38 -8.84 -27.90
C PRO A 31 14.27 -7.46 -27.24
N VAL A 32 15.33 -6.66 -27.33
CA VAL A 32 15.47 -5.37 -26.61
C VAL A 32 14.28 -4.45 -26.89
N GLY A 33 13.77 -4.42 -28.13
CA GLY A 33 12.60 -3.60 -28.49
C GLY A 33 11.32 -4.05 -27.80
N GLN A 34 11.12 -5.33 -27.57
CA GLN A 34 9.97 -5.85 -26.85
C GLN A 34 10.09 -5.58 -25.36
N TRP A 35 11.27 -5.80 -24.78
CA TRP A 35 11.56 -5.44 -23.40
C TRP A 35 11.34 -3.95 -23.14
N ALA A 36 11.86 -3.07 -24.00
CA ALA A 36 11.70 -1.63 -23.86
C ALA A 36 10.21 -1.19 -23.91
N LYS A 37 9.41 -1.80 -24.77
CA LYS A 37 7.95 -1.53 -24.83
C LYS A 37 7.25 -1.92 -23.53
N TRP A 38 7.57 -3.09 -22.97
CA TRP A 38 7.01 -3.54 -21.72
C TRP A 38 7.44 -2.65 -20.55
N PHE A 39 8.71 -2.29 -20.49
CA PHE A 39 9.26 -1.42 -19.46
C PHE A 39 8.62 -0.02 -19.52
N ALA A 40 8.61 0.60 -20.69
CA ALA A 40 7.99 1.90 -20.90
C ALA A 40 6.47 1.85 -20.62
N GLY A 41 5.78 0.81 -21.08
CA GLY A 41 4.36 0.63 -20.80
C GLY A 41 4.07 0.48 -19.32
N ALA A 42 4.88 -0.27 -18.59
CA ALA A 42 4.75 -0.42 -17.14
C ALA A 42 5.00 0.91 -16.40
N ALA A 43 6.03 1.68 -16.81
CA ALA A 43 6.33 2.99 -16.25
C ALA A 43 5.18 3.98 -16.47
N VAL A 44 4.68 4.07 -17.70
CA VAL A 44 3.53 4.94 -18.03
C VAL A 44 2.28 4.52 -17.25
N LEU A 45 1.97 3.23 -17.19
CA LEU A 45 0.82 2.74 -16.43
C LEU A 45 0.96 3.07 -14.94
N HIS A 46 2.16 2.93 -14.38
CA HIS A 46 2.44 3.27 -12.99
C HIS A 46 2.23 4.78 -12.75
N ASP A 47 2.88 5.63 -13.52
CA ASP A 47 2.93 7.07 -13.25
C ASP A 47 1.66 7.80 -13.70
N ALA A 48 1.06 7.41 -14.82
CA ALA A 48 -0.11 8.08 -15.37
C ALA A 48 -1.45 7.54 -14.85
N VAL A 49 -1.49 6.29 -14.36
CA VAL A 49 -2.75 5.68 -13.90
C VAL A 49 -2.68 5.35 -12.42
N LEU A 50 -1.70 4.55 -11.99
CA LEU A 50 -1.65 4.05 -10.62
C LEU A 50 -1.40 5.18 -9.61
N VAL A 51 -0.42 6.05 -9.85
CA VAL A 51 -0.09 7.15 -8.93
C VAL A 51 -1.26 8.11 -8.78
N PRO A 52 -1.91 8.65 -9.83
CA PRO A 52 -3.08 9.49 -9.68
C PRO A 52 -4.25 8.81 -8.99
N ALA A 53 -4.50 7.53 -9.28
CA ALA A 53 -5.56 6.76 -8.63
C ALA A 53 -5.32 6.63 -7.11
N VAL A 54 -4.09 6.33 -6.69
CA VAL A 54 -3.71 6.24 -5.28
C VAL A 54 -3.81 7.60 -4.59
N LEU A 55 -3.38 8.68 -5.24
CA LEU A 55 -3.51 10.04 -4.72
C LEU A 55 -4.98 10.45 -4.57
N ALA A 56 -5.82 10.17 -5.55
CA ALA A 56 -7.26 10.44 -5.50
C ALA A 56 -7.92 9.63 -4.37
N ALA A 57 -7.63 8.34 -4.27
CA ALA A 57 -8.12 7.50 -3.17
C ALA A 57 -7.65 8.04 -1.80
N GLY A 58 -6.38 8.49 -1.70
CA GLY A 58 -5.83 9.13 -0.52
C GLY A 58 -6.57 10.41 -0.14
N ALA A 59 -6.86 11.28 -1.12
CA ALA A 59 -7.62 12.52 -0.93
C ALA A 59 -9.05 12.24 -0.46
N LEU A 60 -9.73 11.28 -1.10
CA LEU A 60 -11.09 10.86 -0.70
C LEU A 60 -11.16 10.35 0.74
N THR A 61 -10.09 9.71 1.24
CA THR A 61 -10.05 9.34 2.66
C THR A 61 -10.04 10.54 3.60
N GLY A 62 -9.75 11.75 3.10
CA GLY A 62 -9.88 13.01 3.84
C GLY A 62 -11.32 13.31 4.27
N LEU A 63 -12.32 12.84 3.50
CA LEU A 63 -13.76 12.97 3.80
C LEU A 63 -14.22 12.04 4.92
N VAL A 64 -13.40 11.02 5.25
CA VAL A 64 -13.72 10.05 6.31
C VAL A 64 -13.37 10.64 7.68
N PRO A 65 -14.23 10.47 8.73
CA PRO A 65 -13.92 10.91 10.08
C PRO A 65 -12.56 10.42 10.59
N ALA A 66 -11.80 11.26 11.27
CA ALA A 66 -10.42 10.99 11.66
C ALA A 66 -10.24 9.65 12.41
N GLY A 67 -11.19 9.26 13.26
CA GLY A 67 -11.15 8.00 14.00
C GLY A 67 -11.28 6.75 13.12
N GLN A 68 -11.86 6.87 11.94
CA GLN A 68 -12.11 5.75 11.02
C GLN A 68 -11.08 5.69 9.89
N ARG A 69 -10.42 6.80 9.59
CA ARG A 69 -9.53 7.00 8.43
C ARG A 69 -8.42 5.95 8.33
N ARG A 70 -7.86 5.52 9.47
CA ARG A 70 -6.81 4.50 9.50
C ARG A 70 -7.30 3.14 9.00
N VAL A 71 -8.50 2.72 9.41
CA VAL A 71 -9.08 1.44 8.99
C VAL A 71 -9.42 1.47 7.50
N VAL A 72 -10.02 2.56 7.03
CA VAL A 72 -10.38 2.73 5.62
C VAL A 72 -9.12 2.74 4.73
N ARG A 73 -8.07 3.47 5.13
CA ARG A 73 -6.79 3.46 4.40
C ARG A 73 -6.16 2.07 4.34
N ALA A 74 -6.13 1.35 5.46
CA ALA A 74 -5.60 -0.01 5.48
C ALA A 74 -6.39 -0.93 4.54
N ALA A 75 -7.71 -0.88 4.56
CA ALA A 75 -8.55 -1.68 3.67
C ALA A 75 -8.32 -1.33 2.18
N LEU A 76 -8.20 -0.03 1.84
CA LEU A 76 -7.89 0.41 0.48
C LEU A 76 -6.51 -0.04 0.01
N VAL A 77 -5.49 0.04 0.86
CA VAL A 77 -4.13 -0.42 0.53
C VAL A 77 -4.13 -1.93 0.32
N ILE A 78 -4.70 -2.70 1.24
CA ILE A 78 -4.76 -4.17 1.12
C ILE A 78 -5.55 -4.56 -0.13
N GLY A 79 -6.75 -4.01 -0.32
CA GLY A 79 -7.60 -4.31 -1.47
C GLY A 79 -6.94 -3.89 -2.79
N GLY A 80 -6.28 -2.73 -2.83
CA GLY A 80 -5.54 -2.26 -3.99
C GLY A 80 -4.36 -3.16 -4.35
N CYS A 81 -3.53 -3.54 -3.38
CA CYS A 81 -2.41 -4.46 -3.61
C CYS A 81 -2.88 -5.83 -4.11
N VAL A 82 -3.92 -6.39 -3.48
CA VAL A 82 -4.49 -7.68 -3.90
C VAL A 82 -5.05 -7.58 -5.33
N SER A 83 -5.75 -6.50 -5.65
CA SER A 83 -6.30 -6.27 -6.99
C SER A 83 -5.20 -6.15 -8.05
N LEU A 84 -4.14 -5.40 -7.77
CA LEU A 84 -3.01 -5.25 -8.69
C LEU A 84 -2.32 -6.58 -9.00
N VAL A 85 -2.10 -7.41 -7.98
CA VAL A 85 -1.48 -8.73 -8.15
C VAL A 85 -2.41 -9.70 -8.89
N ALA A 86 -3.72 -9.66 -8.60
CA ALA A 86 -4.69 -10.55 -9.22
C ALA A 86 -5.09 -10.13 -10.65
N LEU A 87 -4.94 -8.83 -10.99
CA LEU A 87 -5.44 -8.26 -12.24
C LEU A 87 -4.95 -9.01 -13.50
N PRO A 88 -3.68 -9.37 -13.67
CA PRO A 88 -3.23 -10.12 -14.84
C PRO A 88 -3.94 -11.48 -14.97
N ALA A 89 -4.16 -12.18 -13.87
CA ALA A 89 -4.85 -13.48 -13.88
C ALA A 89 -6.35 -13.32 -14.17
N VAL A 90 -6.99 -12.28 -13.63
CA VAL A 90 -8.41 -11.94 -13.90
C VAL A 90 -8.62 -11.56 -15.37
N LEU A 91 -7.70 -10.78 -15.95
CA LEU A 91 -7.73 -10.40 -17.36
C LEU A 91 -7.32 -11.54 -18.31
N GLY A 92 -6.89 -12.70 -17.77
CA GLY A 92 -6.53 -13.86 -18.55
C GLY A 92 -5.16 -13.75 -19.24
N TYR A 93 -4.30 -12.82 -18.78
CA TYR A 93 -2.92 -12.78 -19.26
C TYR A 93 -2.20 -14.09 -18.95
N GLY A 94 -1.63 -14.73 -19.98
CA GLY A 94 -1.02 -16.06 -19.89
C GLY A 94 -1.97 -17.22 -20.12
N ARG A 95 -3.26 -16.98 -20.39
CA ARG A 95 -4.17 -18.05 -20.83
C ARG A 95 -3.75 -18.52 -22.22
N ARG A 96 -3.56 -19.84 -22.36
CA ARG A 96 -3.27 -20.48 -23.63
C ARG A 96 -4.35 -21.52 -23.93
N ALA A 97 -4.82 -21.57 -25.16
CA ALA A 97 -5.84 -22.52 -25.58
C ALA A 97 -5.35 -23.97 -25.55
N ASP A 98 -4.04 -24.17 -25.75
CA ASP A 98 -3.32 -25.44 -25.72
C ASP A 98 -2.95 -25.94 -24.32
N GLU A 99 -3.01 -25.06 -23.31
CA GLU A 99 -2.67 -25.38 -21.92
C GLU A 99 -3.72 -24.85 -20.93
N PRO A 100 -4.93 -25.44 -20.87
CA PRO A 100 -6.00 -24.97 -19.99
C PRO A 100 -5.64 -25.06 -18.49
N SER A 101 -4.66 -25.87 -18.13
CA SER A 101 -4.17 -26.02 -16.75
C SER A 101 -3.39 -24.81 -16.21
N ARG A 102 -2.95 -23.89 -17.07
CA ARG A 102 -2.19 -22.69 -16.61
C ARG A 102 -3.01 -21.71 -15.79
N LEU A 103 -4.33 -21.60 -16.05
CA LEU A 103 -5.23 -20.70 -15.33
C LEU A 103 -6.57 -21.42 -15.06
N PRO A 104 -6.57 -22.45 -14.18
CA PRO A 104 -7.73 -23.32 -13.98
C PRO A 104 -8.85 -22.70 -13.12
N LEU A 105 -8.55 -21.60 -12.42
CA LEU A 105 -9.46 -21.06 -11.40
C LEU A 105 -10.28 -19.87 -11.91
N PRO A 106 -11.46 -19.64 -11.32
CA PRO A 106 -12.28 -18.45 -11.58
C PRO A 106 -11.71 -17.24 -10.82
N TYR A 107 -10.59 -16.70 -11.30
CA TYR A 107 -9.82 -15.64 -10.60
C TYR A 107 -10.64 -14.39 -10.28
N GLY A 108 -11.57 -13.99 -11.15
CA GLY A 108 -12.46 -12.86 -10.89
C GLY A 108 -13.37 -13.10 -9.69
N ARG A 109 -13.97 -14.30 -9.57
CA ARG A 109 -14.78 -14.67 -8.41
C ARG A 109 -13.94 -14.72 -7.13
N ASN A 110 -12.75 -15.30 -7.21
CA ASN A 110 -11.86 -15.41 -6.05
C ASN A 110 -11.41 -14.00 -5.58
N LEU A 111 -11.09 -13.12 -6.50
CA LEU A 111 -10.77 -11.72 -6.17
C LEU A 111 -11.96 -11.04 -5.48
N ALA A 112 -13.17 -11.20 -6.00
CA ALA A 112 -14.38 -10.63 -5.39
C ALA A 112 -14.60 -11.14 -3.96
N ILE A 113 -14.37 -12.43 -3.70
CA ILE A 113 -14.48 -13.02 -2.35
C ILE A 113 -13.43 -12.40 -1.41
N VAL A 114 -12.18 -12.26 -1.86
CA VAL A 114 -11.11 -11.67 -1.02
C VAL A 114 -11.41 -10.21 -0.72
N LEU A 115 -11.85 -9.44 -1.71
CA LEU A 115 -12.20 -8.03 -1.51
C LEU A 115 -13.42 -7.88 -0.58
N ALA A 116 -14.42 -8.76 -0.69
CA ALA A 116 -15.56 -8.80 0.22
C ALA A 116 -15.12 -9.13 1.66
N ALA A 117 -14.17 -10.06 1.84
CA ALA A 117 -13.61 -10.38 3.15
C ALA A 117 -12.85 -9.18 3.76
N VAL A 118 -12.05 -8.47 2.98
CA VAL A 118 -11.35 -7.24 3.40
C VAL A 118 -12.36 -6.16 3.82
N ALA A 119 -13.42 -5.96 3.01
CA ALA A 119 -14.46 -4.99 3.31
C ALA A 119 -15.24 -5.36 4.60
N ALA A 120 -15.58 -6.64 4.78
CA ALA A 120 -16.24 -7.15 5.99
C ALA A 120 -15.37 -6.95 7.24
N ALA A 121 -14.08 -7.27 7.15
CA ALA A 121 -13.14 -7.05 8.25
C ALA A 121 -13.01 -5.56 8.62
N ALA A 122 -12.97 -4.67 7.62
CA ALA A 122 -12.95 -3.24 7.85
C ALA A 122 -14.26 -2.76 8.49
N ALA A 123 -15.42 -3.23 8.02
CA ALA A 123 -16.73 -2.90 8.59
C ALA A 123 -16.84 -3.36 10.06
N CYS A 124 -16.40 -4.59 10.37
CA CYS A 124 -16.33 -5.09 11.74
C CYS A 124 -15.44 -4.22 12.64
N ALA A 125 -14.24 -3.85 12.17
CA ALA A 125 -13.34 -3.00 12.90
C ALA A 125 -13.94 -1.61 13.18
N LEU A 126 -14.64 -1.03 12.23
CA LEU A 126 -15.35 0.24 12.38
C LEU A 126 -16.51 0.12 13.36
N ALA A 127 -17.31 -0.95 13.30
CA ALA A 127 -18.41 -1.22 14.21
C ALA A 127 -17.91 -1.37 15.66
N VAL A 128 -16.86 -2.16 15.88
CA VAL A 128 -16.25 -2.33 17.20
C VAL A 128 -15.80 -0.97 17.76
N ARG A 129 -15.10 -0.16 16.94
CA ARG A 129 -14.67 1.19 17.35
C ARG A 129 -15.84 2.10 17.70
N ALA A 130 -16.93 2.05 16.94
CA ALA A 130 -18.13 2.84 17.21
C ALA A 130 -18.78 2.45 18.53
N VAL A 131 -18.87 1.14 18.81
CA VAL A 131 -19.46 0.63 20.07
C VAL A 131 -18.58 0.99 21.26
N THR A 132 -17.26 0.82 21.16
CA THR A 132 -16.33 1.16 22.25
C THR A 132 -16.32 2.66 22.54
N ALA A 133 -16.37 3.50 21.50
CA ALA A 133 -16.45 4.96 21.65
C ALA A 133 -17.76 5.40 22.38
N ARG A 134 -18.88 4.70 22.12
CA ARG A 134 -20.16 4.97 22.81
C ARG A 134 -20.15 4.51 24.26
N ARG A 135 -19.39 3.47 24.60
CA ARG A 135 -19.30 2.90 25.96
C ARG A 135 -18.26 3.60 26.84
N ALA A 136 -17.34 4.38 26.27
CA ALA A 136 -16.41 5.18 27.05
C ALA A 136 -17.19 6.15 27.94
N PRO A 137 -17.06 6.09 29.28
CA PRO A 137 -17.73 7.04 30.16
C PRO A 137 -17.29 8.43 29.72
N ARG A 138 -18.26 9.33 29.50
CA ARG A 138 -17.99 10.78 29.45
C ARG A 138 -17.38 11.12 30.81
N GLN A 139 -16.04 11.15 30.88
CA GLN A 139 -15.39 11.72 32.06
C GLN A 139 -15.88 13.14 32.15
N GLY A 140 -16.85 13.31 33.09
CA GLY A 140 -17.48 14.57 33.40
C GLY A 140 -16.40 15.59 33.65
N GLY A 141 -16.60 16.76 33.10
CA GLY A 141 -15.74 17.90 33.30
C GLY A 141 -15.42 18.05 34.78
N ALA A 142 -14.22 17.57 35.15
CA ALA A 142 -13.64 17.94 36.42
C ALA A 142 -13.47 19.47 36.36
N THR A 143 -14.39 20.12 36.97
CA THR A 143 -14.44 21.56 37.24
C THR A 143 -13.02 21.98 37.66
N ARG A 144 -12.35 22.65 36.77
CA ARG A 144 -11.08 23.33 37.07
C ARG A 144 -11.40 24.37 38.12
N ALA A 145 -11.21 24.02 39.40
CA ALA A 145 -11.35 24.94 40.49
C ALA A 145 -10.53 26.21 40.20
N PRO A 146 -11.06 27.41 40.38
CA PRO A 146 -10.32 28.63 40.16
C PRO A 146 -9.12 28.62 41.08
N ARG A 147 -7.92 28.70 40.52
CA ARG A 147 -6.68 28.97 41.24
C ARG A 147 -6.86 30.36 41.86
N THR A 148 -7.29 30.41 43.11
CA THR A 148 -7.27 31.64 43.90
C THR A 148 -5.83 32.11 43.94
N SER A 149 -5.59 33.23 43.25
CA SER A 149 -4.37 33.99 43.31
C SER A 149 -4.14 34.45 44.75
N ARG A 150 -3.27 33.76 45.46
CA ARG A 150 -2.74 34.24 46.72
C ARG A 150 -1.63 35.26 46.41
N LYS A 151 -2.03 36.46 46.05
CA LYS A 151 -1.20 37.64 46.01
C LYS A 151 -1.77 38.53 47.14
N ASP A 152 -1.05 38.62 48.18
CA ASP A 152 -1.05 39.64 49.22
C ASP A 152 -0.59 38.97 50.53
N GLU A 153 0.66 39.15 50.84
CA GLU A 153 1.27 39.21 52.18
C GLU A 153 2.78 39.18 52.03
N ARG A 154 3.36 40.33 51.73
CA ARG A 154 4.65 40.78 52.19
C ARG A 154 4.66 42.32 52.14
N GLU A 155 4.24 42.95 53.21
CA GLU A 155 4.82 44.18 53.69
C GLU A 155 6.02 43.85 54.61
#